data_37097db3df795a52cfdeb3bf817f04c3
#
_entry.id   37097db3df795a52cfdeb3bf817f04c3
#
_cell.length_a   1.000
_cell.length_b   1.000
_cell.length_c   1.000
_cell.angle_alpha   90.00
_cell.angle_beta   90.00
_cell.angle_gamma   90.00
#
_symmetry.space_group_name_H-M   'P 1'
#
loop_
_entity.id
_entity.type
_entity.pdbx_description
1 polymer ?
#
loop_
_entity_poly.entity_id
_entity_poly.type
_entity_poly.pdbx_seq_one_letter_code
_entity_poly.pdbx_strand_id
1 'polypeptide(L)'
;MRDPKLNLDDMSLIRGTALLGYADLVTELGADADRLLRAAGVPAASIGNPEAYLGYRNVIRAVESAAKMTGTPDFGRLLARRQGIEILGPVGAAARTARTVAAALVAVSQYLVVYSPAIAITLETADDERFARMEFGILLDDLPDHRQTIELSLGVALRIFRLLAGPDFHPVTVHLPHDPLTSRREYVRYFGGRPRFAEPFAGFTVRSADMARPVFADGGVHAAVRAYLEPSPRRARRAQSRRCGHWFGICCPPVCSASDWWRRSSRCTRGRCSAAWRGSRARSRTSSMTCAGKGRATCYGIPTCR
;
A
#
# COMPACT_ATOMS: atom_id res chain seq x y z
N MET A 1 32.34 8.04 13.32
CA MET A 1 31.18 7.11 13.51
C MET A 1 30.32 7.24 12.27
N ARG A 2 30.41 6.30 11.33
CA ARG A 2 29.70 6.36 10.04
C ARG A 2 28.21 6.16 10.29
N ASP A 3 27.39 7.10 9.83
CA ASP A 3 25.92 6.90 9.77
C ASP A 3 25.60 5.59 9.05
N PRO A 4 24.77 4.73 9.61
CA PRO A 4 24.32 3.55 8.88
C PRO A 4 23.52 4.04 7.68
N LYS A 5 24.11 3.94 6.48
CA LYS A 5 23.42 4.13 5.21
C LYS A 5 22.20 3.23 5.25
N LEU A 6 21.01 3.84 5.15
CA LEU A 6 19.79 3.08 4.94
C LEU A 6 19.95 2.33 3.64
N ASN A 7 19.97 1.02 3.75
CA ASN A 7 20.02 0.16 2.61
C ASN A 7 18.68 0.32 1.89
N LEU A 8 18.68 0.66 0.59
CA LEU A 8 17.49 0.66 -0.26
C LEU A 8 16.77 -0.69 -0.20
N ASP A 9 17.48 -1.76 0.16
CA ASP A 9 16.94 -3.09 0.38
C ASP A 9 15.93 -3.15 1.53
N ASP A 10 16.07 -2.33 2.59
CA ASP A 10 15.10 -2.27 3.71
C ASP A 10 13.72 -1.74 3.30
N MET A 11 13.65 -0.95 2.22
CA MET A 11 12.39 -0.43 1.68
C MET A 11 11.68 -1.40 0.74
N SER A 12 12.33 -2.48 0.35
CA SER A 12 11.82 -3.46 -0.61
C SER A 12 11.36 -4.78 0.04
N LEU A 13 11.06 -4.75 1.34
CA LEU A 13 10.71 -5.94 2.11
C LEU A 13 9.19 -6.11 2.27
N ILE A 14 8.76 -7.37 2.37
CA ILE A 14 7.41 -7.77 2.72
C ILE A 14 7.46 -8.98 3.67
N ARG A 15 6.48 -9.13 4.56
CA ARG A 15 6.43 -10.27 5.48
C ARG A 15 6.26 -11.59 4.72
N GLY A 16 6.84 -12.67 5.28
CA GLY A 16 6.75 -14.02 4.72
C GLY A 16 5.32 -14.54 4.55
N THR A 17 4.37 -13.99 5.32
CA THR A 17 2.94 -14.28 5.19
C THR A 17 2.33 -13.84 3.84
N ALA A 18 3.02 -13.00 3.06
CA ALA A 18 2.60 -12.62 1.70
C ALA A 18 2.50 -13.81 0.73
N LEU A 19 3.23 -14.89 1.00
CA LEU A 19 3.19 -16.13 0.23
C LEU A 19 2.46 -17.28 0.96
N LEU A 20 1.63 -16.97 1.97
CA LEU A 20 0.82 -17.99 2.65
C LEU A 20 -0.02 -18.75 1.61
N GLY A 21 0.03 -20.10 1.65
CA GLY A 21 -0.69 -20.98 0.72
C GLY A 21 -0.09 -21.09 -0.69
N TYR A 22 1.06 -20.45 -0.94
CA TYR A 22 1.72 -20.48 -2.26
C TYR A 22 2.18 -21.89 -2.62
N ALA A 23 2.90 -22.57 -1.71
CA ALA A 23 3.47 -23.90 -1.98
C ALA A 23 2.38 -24.93 -2.27
N ASP A 24 1.32 -24.92 -1.47
CA ASP A 24 0.18 -25.82 -1.65
C ASP A 24 -0.51 -25.59 -3.01
N LEU A 25 -0.76 -24.31 -3.36
CA LEU A 25 -1.39 -23.96 -4.64
C LEU A 25 -0.54 -24.42 -5.82
N VAL A 26 0.77 -24.14 -5.80
CA VAL A 26 1.69 -24.54 -6.87
C VAL A 26 1.71 -26.06 -7.04
N THR A 27 1.76 -26.80 -5.95
CA THR A 27 1.76 -28.28 -5.95
C THR A 27 0.43 -28.82 -6.50
N GLU A 28 -0.71 -28.28 -6.08
CA GLU A 28 -2.03 -28.65 -6.60
C GLU A 28 -2.17 -28.39 -8.11
N LEU A 29 -1.50 -27.35 -8.61
CA LEU A 29 -1.44 -27.03 -10.03
C LEU A 29 -0.39 -27.85 -10.82
N GLY A 30 0.27 -28.83 -10.16
CA GLY A 30 1.18 -29.78 -10.78
C GLY A 30 2.61 -29.27 -11.02
N ALA A 31 3.03 -28.18 -10.33
CA ALA A 31 4.38 -27.67 -10.43
C ALA A 31 5.20 -27.86 -9.14
N ASP A 32 6.52 -27.78 -9.26
CA ASP A 32 7.46 -27.87 -8.13
C ASP A 32 7.62 -26.51 -7.45
N ALA A 33 6.98 -26.37 -6.28
CA ALA A 33 7.01 -25.15 -5.50
C ALA A 33 8.43 -24.76 -5.04
N ASP A 34 9.20 -25.74 -4.56
CA ASP A 34 10.56 -25.51 -4.08
C ASP A 34 11.49 -25.03 -5.18
N ARG A 35 11.34 -25.58 -6.36
CA ARG A 35 12.10 -25.15 -7.55
C ARG A 35 11.77 -23.70 -7.93
N LEU A 36 10.50 -23.34 -7.95
CA LEU A 36 10.05 -21.98 -8.27
C LEU A 36 10.50 -20.97 -7.22
N LEU A 37 10.41 -21.31 -5.96
CA LEU A 37 10.87 -20.46 -4.85
C LEU A 37 12.37 -20.22 -4.91
N ARG A 38 13.16 -21.28 -5.08
CA ARG A 38 14.63 -21.16 -5.24
C ARG A 38 14.98 -20.28 -6.44
N ALA A 39 14.32 -20.47 -7.59
CA ALA A 39 14.55 -19.65 -8.76
C ALA A 39 14.20 -18.17 -8.56
N ALA A 40 13.20 -17.88 -7.72
CA ALA A 40 12.82 -16.53 -7.35
C ALA A 40 13.69 -15.93 -6.24
N GLY A 41 14.56 -16.69 -5.61
CA GLY A 41 15.37 -16.26 -4.46
C GLY A 41 14.57 -16.14 -3.17
N VAL A 42 13.53 -16.97 -3.00
CA VAL A 42 12.68 -17.01 -1.81
C VAL A 42 13.03 -18.24 -0.98
N PRO A 43 13.48 -18.09 0.29
CA PRO A 43 13.69 -19.22 1.19
C PRO A 43 12.35 -19.87 1.57
N ALA A 44 12.17 -21.16 1.29
CA ALA A 44 10.92 -21.88 1.58
C ALA A 44 10.51 -21.81 3.07
N ALA A 45 11.47 -21.85 3.99
CA ALA A 45 11.23 -21.75 5.43
C ALA A 45 10.66 -20.39 5.88
N SER A 46 10.73 -19.37 5.03
CA SER A 46 10.21 -18.02 5.34
C SER A 46 8.74 -17.86 4.95
N ILE A 47 8.18 -18.80 4.19
CA ILE A 47 6.79 -18.72 3.72
C ILE A 47 5.83 -18.93 4.90
N GLY A 48 4.84 -18.05 5.01
CA GLY A 48 3.87 -18.09 6.10
C GLY A 48 4.42 -17.67 7.47
N ASN A 49 5.74 -17.45 7.58
CA ASN A 49 6.35 -17.02 8.83
C ASN A 49 6.11 -15.50 9.04
N PRO A 50 5.37 -15.10 10.11
CA PRO A 50 5.07 -13.69 10.36
C PRO A 50 6.29 -12.86 10.79
N GLU A 51 7.36 -13.50 11.27
CA GLU A 51 8.59 -12.81 11.68
C GLU A 51 9.63 -12.70 10.56
N ALA A 52 9.46 -13.47 9.47
CA ALA A 52 10.35 -13.43 8.33
C ALA A 52 9.99 -12.27 7.39
N TYR A 53 11.02 -11.66 6.79
CA TYR A 53 10.87 -10.70 5.71
C TYR A 53 11.52 -11.24 4.44
N LEU A 54 10.84 -11.00 3.32
CA LEU A 54 11.26 -11.40 1.97
C LEU A 54 11.48 -10.14 1.13
N GLY A 55 12.41 -10.20 0.19
CA GLY A 55 12.53 -9.17 -0.83
C GLY A 55 11.25 -9.15 -1.68
N TYR A 56 10.57 -8.01 -1.76
CA TYR A 56 9.27 -7.94 -2.45
C TYR A 56 9.38 -8.25 -3.95
N ARG A 57 10.51 -7.85 -4.59
CA ARG A 57 10.79 -8.25 -5.99
C ARG A 57 10.87 -9.76 -6.17
N ASN A 58 11.38 -10.48 -5.14
CA ASN A 58 11.45 -11.94 -5.16
C ASN A 58 10.06 -12.55 -5.03
N VAL A 59 9.21 -11.96 -4.17
CA VAL A 59 7.79 -12.38 -4.05
C VAL A 59 7.05 -12.16 -5.37
N ILE A 60 7.21 -11.00 -6.01
CA ILE A 60 6.65 -10.73 -7.34
C ILE A 60 7.09 -11.81 -8.33
N ARG A 61 8.41 -12.07 -8.44
CA ARG A 61 8.95 -13.11 -9.35
C ARG A 61 8.39 -14.49 -9.06
N ALA A 62 8.23 -14.87 -7.80
CA ALA A 62 7.65 -16.15 -7.43
C ALA A 62 6.21 -16.28 -7.94
N VAL A 63 5.37 -15.26 -7.71
CA VAL A 63 3.95 -15.26 -8.10
C VAL A 63 3.79 -15.28 -9.62
N GLU A 64 4.53 -14.42 -10.34
CA GLU A 64 4.48 -14.36 -11.81
C GLU A 64 5.00 -15.64 -12.46
N SER A 65 6.12 -16.20 -11.93
CA SER A 65 6.69 -17.45 -12.43
C SER A 65 5.75 -18.63 -12.20
N ALA A 66 5.07 -18.69 -11.07
CA ALA A 66 4.10 -19.74 -10.79
C ALA A 66 2.94 -19.71 -11.80
N ALA A 67 2.36 -18.55 -12.06
CA ALA A 67 1.31 -18.39 -13.05
C ALA A 67 1.74 -18.90 -14.44
N LYS A 68 2.96 -18.52 -14.86
CA LYS A 68 3.54 -18.92 -16.13
C LYS A 68 3.81 -20.43 -16.21
N MET A 69 4.41 -21.01 -15.18
CA MET A 69 4.82 -22.42 -15.18
C MET A 69 3.64 -23.38 -15.05
N THR A 70 2.59 -22.96 -14.34
CA THR A 70 1.36 -23.76 -14.18
C THR A 70 0.34 -23.52 -15.30
N GLY A 71 0.60 -22.55 -16.20
CA GLY A 71 -0.37 -22.15 -17.22
C GLY A 71 -1.66 -21.55 -16.63
N THR A 72 -1.60 -20.98 -15.42
CA THR A 72 -2.77 -20.51 -14.67
C THR A 72 -2.84 -18.97 -14.71
N PRO A 73 -3.62 -18.39 -15.64
CA PRO A 73 -3.64 -16.93 -15.85
C PRO A 73 -4.31 -16.16 -14.72
N ASP A 74 -4.99 -16.82 -13.79
CA ASP A 74 -5.61 -16.24 -12.60
C ASP A 74 -4.95 -16.72 -11.29
N PHE A 75 -3.68 -17.10 -11.34
CA PHE A 75 -2.92 -17.60 -10.19
C PHE A 75 -2.98 -16.64 -8.99
N GLY A 76 -2.81 -15.34 -9.23
CA GLY A 76 -2.89 -14.33 -8.16
C GLY A 76 -4.24 -14.34 -7.45
N ARG A 77 -5.34 -14.43 -8.19
CA ARG A 77 -6.70 -14.52 -7.62
C ARG A 77 -6.95 -15.84 -6.86
N LEU A 78 -6.38 -16.94 -7.37
CA LEU A 78 -6.46 -18.24 -6.69
C LEU A 78 -5.67 -18.22 -5.38
N LEU A 79 -4.47 -17.65 -5.38
CA LEU A 79 -3.67 -17.48 -4.16
C LEU A 79 -4.38 -16.57 -3.15
N ALA A 80 -5.00 -15.48 -3.59
CA ALA A 80 -5.76 -14.59 -2.73
C ALA A 80 -6.93 -15.30 -2.01
N ARG A 81 -7.52 -16.34 -2.60
CA ARG A 81 -8.57 -17.14 -1.93
C ARG A 81 -8.06 -17.89 -0.70
N ARG A 82 -6.76 -18.12 -0.60
CA ARG A 82 -6.10 -18.81 0.52
C ARG A 82 -5.61 -17.87 1.60
N GLN A 83 -5.69 -16.56 1.35
CA GLN A 83 -5.21 -15.50 2.24
C GLN A 83 -6.36 -14.66 2.75
N GLY A 84 -6.26 -14.19 3.97
CA GLY A 84 -7.21 -13.28 4.59
C GLY A 84 -6.49 -12.18 5.36
N ILE A 85 -7.20 -11.53 6.27
CA ILE A 85 -6.67 -10.42 7.06
C ILE A 85 -5.51 -10.86 7.99
N GLU A 86 -5.41 -12.14 8.30
CA GLU A 86 -4.37 -12.73 9.14
C GLU A 86 -2.96 -12.54 8.56
N ILE A 87 -2.82 -12.48 7.23
CA ILE A 87 -1.50 -12.23 6.62
C ILE A 87 -0.89 -10.89 7.05
N LEU A 88 -1.74 -9.93 7.42
CA LEU A 88 -1.33 -8.61 7.88
C LEU A 88 -0.87 -8.62 9.36
N GLY A 89 -1.05 -9.73 10.09
CA GLY A 89 -0.66 -9.87 11.48
C GLY A 89 -1.29 -8.78 12.38
N PRO A 90 -0.48 -8.04 13.17
CA PRO A 90 -0.99 -6.99 14.05
C PRO A 90 -1.77 -5.87 13.34
N VAL A 91 -1.43 -5.58 12.08
CA VAL A 91 -2.17 -4.60 11.25
C VAL A 91 -3.60 -5.08 11.00
N GLY A 92 -3.76 -6.38 10.70
CA GLY A 92 -5.07 -7.00 10.55
C GLY A 92 -5.89 -7.00 11.83
N ALA A 93 -5.24 -7.21 12.98
CA ALA A 93 -5.89 -7.10 14.28
C ALA A 93 -6.42 -5.68 14.55
N ALA A 94 -5.63 -4.64 14.24
CA ALA A 94 -6.08 -3.25 14.35
C ALA A 94 -7.29 -2.94 13.46
N ALA A 95 -7.30 -3.47 12.24
CA ALA A 95 -8.44 -3.29 11.34
C ALA A 95 -9.73 -3.95 11.86
N ARG A 96 -9.63 -5.18 12.39
CA ARG A 96 -10.78 -5.91 12.95
C ARG A 96 -11.41 -5.27 14.17
N THR A 97 -10.65 -4.44 14.88
CA THR A 97 -11.11 -3.75 16.09
C THR A 97 -11.53 -2.30 15.84
N ALA A 98 -11.51 -1.85 14.60
CA ALA A 98 -11.97 -0.51 14.22
C ALA A 98 -13.50 -0.39 14.32
N ARG A 99 -14.00 0.85 14.48
CA ARG A 99 -15.45 1.09 14.63
C ARG A 99 -16.25 0.99 13.33
N THR A 100 -15.63 1.37 12.23
CA THR A 100 -16.24 1.34 10.88
C THR A 100 -15.27 0.77 9.86
N VAL A 101 -15.77 0.36 8.71
CA VAL A 101 -14.96 -0.13 7.58
C VAL A 101 -13.94 0.95 7.15
N ALA A 102 -14.37 2.21 7.04
CA ALA A 102 -13.46 3.32 6.74
C ALA A 102 -12.34 3.43 7.78
N ALA A 103 -12.67 3.39 9.07
CA ALA A 103 -11.67 3.43 10.15
C ALA A 103 -10.71 2.24 10.09
N ALA A 104 -11.19 1.04 9.74
CA ALA A 104 -10.37 -0.14 9.56
C ALA A 104 -9.36 0.03 8.41
N LEU A 105 -9.80 0.56 7.28
CA LEU A 105 -8.91 0.80 6.12
C LEU A 105 -7.90 1.92 6.41
N VAL A 106 -8.29 2.96 7.14
CA VAL A 106 -7.36 4.00 7.62
C VAL A 106 -6.30 3.38 8.53
N ALA A 107 -6.69 2.49 9.45
CA ALA A 107 -5.73 1.78 10.31
C ALA A 107 -4.79 0.88 9.48
N VAL A 108 -5.31 0.14 8.50
CA VAL A 108 -4.46 -0.64 7.58
C VAL A 108 -3.48 0.27 6.86
N SER A 109 -3.93 1.34 6.22
CA SER A 109 -3.07 2.28 5.49
C SER A 109 -1.99 2.89 6.39
N GLN A 110 -2.34 3.26 7.61
CA GLN A 110 -1.43 3.87 8.58
C GLN A 110 -0.33 2.91 9.05
N TYR A 111 -0.67 1.65 9.29
CA TYR A 111 0.24 0.66 9.87
C TYR A 111 0.82 -0.33 8.85
N LEU A 112 0.45 -0.21 7.58
CA LEU A 112 0.87 -1.14 6.51
C LEU A 112 2.39 -1.26 6.39
N VAL A 113 3.14 -0.22 6.78
CA VAL A 113 4.61 -0.22 6.85
C VAL A 113 5.17 -1.34 7.74
N VAL A 114 4.41 -1.81 8.73
CA VAL A 114 4.81 -2.94 9.59
C VAL A 114 4.74 -4.26 8.83
N TYR A 115 3.84 -4.37 7.86
CA TYR A 115 3.72 -5.52 6.96
C TYR A 115 4.68 -5.42 5.79
N SER A 116 4.70 -4.27 5.12
CA SER A 116 5.61 -3.97 4.02
C SER A 116 5.78 -2.46 3.85
N PRO A 117 7.01 -1.93 3.88
CA PRO A 117 7.27 -0.54 3.50
C PRO A 117 7.17 -0.30 1.98
N ALA A 118 7.12 -1.38 1.18
CA ALA A 118 7.11 -1.34 -0.28
C ALA A 118 5.71 -1.14 -0.89
N ILE A 119 4.66 -1.11 -0.08
CA ILE A 119 3.27 -0.97 -0.56
C ILE A 119 2.54 0.16 0.16
N ALA A 120 1.56 0.73 -0.52
CA ALA A 120 0.67 1.75 0.03
C ALA A 120 -0.78 1.44 -0.32
N ILE A 121 -1.68 1.86 0.58
CA ILE A 121 -3.11 1.92 0.33
C ILE A 121 -3.54 3.35 0.62
N THR A 122 -4.25 3.96 -0.32
CA THR A 122 -4.90 5.26 -0.14
C THR A 122 -6.42 5.08 -0.18
N LEU A 123 -7.12 5.94 0.54
CA LEU A 123 -8.57 6.01 0.53
C LEU A 123 -8.97 7.46 0.30
N GLU A 124 -9.67 7.72 -0.78
CA GLU A 124 -10.10 9.05 -1.16
C GLU A 124 -11.62 9.07 -1.39
N THR A 125 -12.27 10.19 -1.06
CA THR A 125 -13.65 10.42 -1.50
C THR A 125 -13.61 10.69 -3.00
N ALA A 126 -14.47 10.03 -3.76
CA ALA A 126 -14.61 10.32 -5.20
C ALA A 126 -15.31 11.69 -5.40
N ASP A 127 -15.26 12.23 -6.63
CA ASP A 127 -15.96 13.48 -6.98
C ASP A 127 -17.47 13.39 -6.66
N ASP A 128 -18.05 12.22 -6.83
CA ASP A 128 -19.38 11.89 -6.33
C ASP A 128 -19.25 11.30 -4.92
N GLU A 129 -19.68 12.05 -3.91
CA GLU A 129 -19.59 11.69 -2.48
C GLU A 129 -20.29 10.36 -2.12
N ARG A 130 -21.14 9.83 -3.00
CA ARG A 130 -21.75 8.49 -2.83
C ARG A 130 -20.72 7.37 -2.94
N PHE A 131 -19.52 7.67 -3.46
CA PHE A 131 -18.47 6.71 -3.69
C PHE A 131 -17.15 7.15 -3.01
N ALA A 132 -16.38 6.15 -2.67
CA ALA A 132 -14.98 6.30 -2.24
C ALA A 132 -14.09 5.45 -3.15
N ARG A 133 -12.84 5.87 -3.30
CA ARG A 133 -11.83 5.16 -4.07
C ARG A 133 -10.72 4.66 -3.15
N MET A 134 -10.48 3.37 -3.17
CA MET A 134 -9.34 2.73 -2.54
C MET A 134 -8.33 2.41 -3.64
N GLU A 135 -7.11 2.91 -3.50
CA GLU A 135 -6.01 2.60 -4.41
C GLU A 135 -4.93 1.77 -3.70
N PHE A 136 -4.38 0.83 -4.42
CA PHE A 136 -3.23 0.03 -4.02
C PHE A 136 -2.03 0.40 -4.90
N GLY A 137 -0.90 0.68 -4.28
CA GLY A 137 0.34 1.03 -4.97
C GLY A 137 1.53 0.22 -4.48
N ILE A 138 2.42 -0.12 -5.40
CA ILE A 138 3.75 -0.67 -5.11
C ILE A 138 4.74 0.49 -5.21
N LEU A 139 5.49 0.73 -4.13
CA LEU A 139 6.38 1.89 -3.96
C LEU A 139 7.83 1.59 -4.39
N LEU A 140 8.01 0.68 -5.32
CA LEU A 140 9.32 0.28 -5.85
C LEU A 140 9.45 0.75 -7.29
N ASP A 141 10.62 1.26 -7.64
CA ASP A 141 10.98 1.57 -9.03
C ASP A 141 11.36 0.31 -9.79
N ASP A 142 11.37 0.35 -11.12
CA ASP A 142 11.83 -0.73 -12.02
C ASP A 142 11.28 -2.12 -11.68
N LEU A 143 9.95 -2.20 -11.53
CA LEU A 143 9.28 -3.46 -11.23
C LEU A 143 9.32 -4.42 -12.43
N PRO A 144 9.54 -5.73 -12.19
CA PRO A 144 9.25 -6.74 -13.20
C PRO A 144 7.76 -6.77 -13.52
N ASP A 145 7.34 -7.58 -14.51
CA ASP A 145 5.91 -7.89 -14.68
C ASP A 145 5.32 -8.33 -13.34
N HIS A 146 4.19 -7.72 -12.95
CA HIS A 146 3.58 -7.88 -11.62
C HIS A 146 2.05 -7.93 -11.66
N ARG A 147 1.50 -8.32 -12.82
CA ARG A 147 0.04 -8.38 -13.03
C ARG A 147 -0.66 -9.35 -12.09
N GLN A 148 -0.07 -10.54 -11.87
CA GLN A 148 -0.59 -11.51 -10.91
C GLN A 148 -0.51 -10.98 -9.46
N THR A 149 0.55 -10.23 -9.15
CA THR A 149 0.74 -9.62 -7.84
C THR A 149 -0.30 -8.54 -7.57
N ILE A 150 -0.67 -7.74 -8.57
CA ILE A 150 -1.79 -6.80 -8.48
C ILE A 150 -3.11 -7.54 -8.23
N GLU A 151 -3.39 -8.59 -9.00
CA GLU A 151 -4.61 -9.39 -8.82
C GLU A 151 -4.66 -10.08 -7.46
N LEU A 152 -3.52 -10.58 -6.97
CA LEU A 152 -3.38 -11.12 -5.62
C LEU A 152 -3.73 -10.06 -4.57
N SER A 153 -3.15 -8.88 -4.67
CA SER A 153 -3.34 -7.79 -3.71
C SER A 153 -4.79 -7.30 -3.68
N LEU A 154 -5.42 -7.12 -4.84
CA LEU A 154 -6.83 -6.76 -4.95
C LEU A 154 -7.74 -7.90 -4.46
N GLY A 155 -7.38 -9.16 -4.70
CA GLY A 155 -8.10 -10.31 -4.20
C GLY A 155 -8.09 -10.38 -2.67
N VAL A 156 -6.94 -10.14 -2.05
CA VAL A 156 -6.81 -10.05 -0.58
C VAL A 156 -7.61 -8.86 -0.05
N ALA A 157 -7.51 -7.70 -0.68
CA ALA A 157 -8.29 -6.52 -0.30
C ALA A 157 -9.80 -6.79 -0.34
N LEU A 158 -10.30 -7.46 -1.39
CA LEU A 158 -11.70 -7.88 -1.49
C LEU A 158 -12.12 -8.78 -0.30
N ARG A 159 -11.29 -9.74 0.09
CA ARG A 159 -11.57 -10.61 1.23
C ARG A 159 -11.61 -9.84 2.55
N ILE A 160 -10.71 -8.87 2.71
CA ILE A 160 -10.70 -7.97 3.87
C ILE A 160 -12.00 -7.14 3.90
N PHE A 161 -12.41 -6.57 2.78
CA PHE A 161 -13.68 -5.86 2.69
C PHE A 161 -14.88 -6.76 3.05
N ARG A 162 -14.92 -7.99 2.54
CA ARG A 162 -15.99 -8.95 2.85
C ARG A 162 -16.02 -9.34 4.32
N LEU A 163 -14.85 -9.43 4.96
CA LEU A 163 -14.76 -9.67 6.39
C LEU A 163 -15.30 -8.49 7.21
N LEU A 164 -15.01 -7.24 6.79
CA LEU A 164 -15.34 -6.04 7.55
C LEU A 164 -16.75 -5.52 7.26
N ALA A 165 -17.18 -5.54 5.99
CA ALA A 165 -18.45 -5.00 5.54
C ALA A 165 -19.55 -6.07 5.35
N GLY A 166 -19.19 -7.34 5.46
CA GLY A 166 -20.11 -8.48 5.26
C GLY A 166 -19.83 -9.25 3.96
N PRO A 167 -20.25 -10.54 3.92
CA PRO A 167 -19.93 -11.47 2.83
C PRO A 167 -20.47 -11.02 1.46
N ASP A 168 -21.57 -10.27 1.44
CA ASP A 168 -22.20 -9.77 0.21
C ASP A 168 -21.51 -8.51 -0.35
N PHE A 169 -20.47 -8.02 0.31
CA PHE A 169 -19.73 -6.88 -0.19
C PHE A 169 -19.13 -7.16 -1.56
N HIS A 170 -19.33 -6.20 -2.47
CA HIS A 170 -18.66 -6.15 -3.76
C HIS A 170 -18.36 -4.70 -4.16
N PRO A 171 -17.22 -4.42 -4.78
CA PRO A 171 -16.91 -3.08 -5.29
C PRO A 171 -17.85 -2.72 -6.44
N VAL A 172 -18.06 -1.43 -6.65
CA VAL A 172 -18.79 -0.92 -7.83
C VAL A 172 -17.94 -1.12 -9.08
N THR A 173 -16.66 -0.78 -8.98
CA THR A 173 -15.67 -0.91 -10.06
C THR A 173 -14.37 -1.46 -9.50
N VAL A 174 -13.73 -2.32 -10.28
CA VAL A 174 -12.37 -2.82 -10.05
C VAL A 174 -11.47 -2.21 -11.10
N HIS A 175 -10.45 -1.46 -10.69
CA HIS A 175 -9.50 -0.80 -11.57
C HIS A 175 -8.22 -1.63 -11.63
N LEU A 176 -7.79 -1.98 -12.84
CA LEU A 176 -6.64 -2.82 -13.12
C LEU A 176 -5.72 -2.10 -14.11
N PRO A 177 -4.43 -1.90 -13.81
CA PRO A 177 -3.49 -1.17 -14.66
C PRO A 177 -2.99 -1.98 -15.87
N HIS A 178 -3.45 -3.20 -16.03
CA HIS A 178 -3.05 -4.12 -17.09
C HIS A 178 -4.26 -4.61 -17.89
N ASP A 179 -3.98 -5.21 -19.05
CA ASP A 179 -4.96 -5.90 -19.86
C ASP A 179 -5.49 -7.16 -19.16
N PRO A 180 -6.72 -7.62 -19.49
CA PRO A 180 -7.31 -8.78 -18.86
C PRO A 180 -6.47 -10.06 -19.09
N LEU A 181 -6.18 -10.79 -18.01
CA LEU A 181 -5.46 -12.07 -18.03
C LEU A 181 -6.41 -13.24 -18.31
N THR A 182 -7.71 -13.05 -18.05
CA THR A 182 -8.77 -14.03 -18.31
C THR A 182 -10.00 -13.31 -18.89
N SER A 183 -11.09 -14.04 -19.11
CA SER A 183 -12.31 -13.42 -19.62
C SER A 183 -12.90 -12.38 -18.65
N ARG A 184 -13.49 -11.31 -19.18
CA ARG A 184 -14.17 -10.28 -18.37
C ARG A 184 -15.23 -10.88 -17.44
N ARG A 185 -15.90 -11.95 -17.85
CA ARG A 185 -16.91 -12.66 -17.06
C ARG A 185 -16.30 -13.26 -15.78
N GLU A 186 -15.07 -13.76 -15.85
CA GLU A 186 -14.37 -14.32 -14.68
C GLU A 186 -14.00 -13.24 -13.67
N TYR A 187 -13.59 -12.06 -14.12
CA TYR A 187 -13.38 -10.92 -13.23
C TYR A 187 -14.68 -10.51 -12.51
N VAL A 188 -15.78 -10.37 -13.26
CA VAL A 188 -17.09 -10.05 -12.65
C VAL A 188 -17.50 -11.11 -11.63
N ARG A 189 -17.33 -12.39 -11.97
CA ARG A 189 -17.64 -13.50 -11.07
C ARG A 189 -16.76 -13.50 -9.80
N TYR A 190 -15.47 -13.15 -9.93
CA TYR A 190 -14.54 -13.13 -8.81
C TYR A 190 -14.76 -11.92 -7.90
N PHE A 191 -14.73 -10.72 -8.46
CA PHE A 191 -14.79 -9.48 -7.71
C PHE A 191 -16.23 -9.03 -7.36
N GLY A 192 -17.22 -9.42 -8.14
CA GLY A 192 -18.60 -8.96 -8.01
C GLY A 192 -18.86 -7.56 -8.55
N GLY A 193 -17.81 -6.84 -8.98
CA GLY A 193 -17.87 -5.49 -9.52
C GLY A 193 -17.48 -5.42 -11.00
N ARG A 194 -17.70 -4.25 -11.62
CA ARG A 194 -17.35 -4.01 -13.03
C ARG A 194 -15.83 -3.85 -13.20
N PRO A 195 -15.12 -4.71 -13.95
CA PRO A 195 -13.71 -4.52 -14.21
C PRO A 195 -13.45 -3.44 -15.26
N ARG A 196 -12.45 -2.60 -15.00
CA ARG A 196 -11.85 -1.65 -15.93
C ARG A 196 -10.36 -1.98 -16.05
N PHE A 197 -9.85 -2.05 -17.27
CA PHE A 197 -8.48 -2.42 -17.57
C PHE A 197 -7.74 -1.24 -18.16
N ALA A 198 -6.39 -1.33 -18.16
CA ALA A 198 -5.50 -0.26 -18.59
C ALA A 198 -5.75 1.07 -17.86
N GLU A 199 -6.18 0.98 -16.59
CA GLU A 199 -6.38 2.14 -15.71
C GLU A 199 -5.04 2.61 -15.13
N PRO A 200 -4.89 3.89 -14.78
CA PRO A 200 -3.63 4.43 -14.26
C PRO A 200 -3.27 3.95 -12.85
N PHE A 201 -4.17 3.20 -12.18
CA PHE A 201 -3.99 2.68 -10.84
C PHE A 201 -4.67 1.32 -10.66
N ALA A 202 -4.28 0.59 -9.61
CA ALA A 202 -4.96 -0.61 -9.14
C ALA A 202 -5.85 -0.27 -7.95
N GLY A 203 -7.11 -0.72 -7.91
CA GLY A 203 -7.96 -0.39 -6.78
C GLY A 203 -9.44 -0.69 -6.98
N PHE A 204 -10.24 -0.14 -6.08
CA PHE A 204 -11.69 -0.26 -6.08
C PHE A 204 -12.38 1.09 -5.97
N THR A 205 -13.48 1.26 -6.73
CA THR A 205 -14.53 2.21 -6.38
C THR A 205 -15.57 1.48 -5.54
N VAL A 206 -15.86 2.00 -4.35
CA VAL A 206 -16.79 1.41 -3.37
C VAL A 206 -17.85 2.42 -2.99
N ARG A 207 -18.98 1.97 -2.46
CA ARG A 207 -20.05 2.87 -1.97
C ARG A 207 -19.64 3.48 -0.65
N SER A 208 -19.84 4.78 -0.46
CA SER A 208 -19.58 5.45 0.82
C SER A 208 -20.41 4.86 1.97
N ALA A 209 -21.62 4.36 1.66
CA ALA A 209 -22.44 3.65 2.63
C ALA A 209 -21.79 2.37 3.16
N ASP A 210 -21.05 1.62 2.33
CA ASP A 210 -20.33 0.42 2.77
C ASP A 210 -19.16 0.80 3.67
N MET A 211 -18.54 1.95 3.44
CA MET A 211 -17.45 2.48 4.26
C MET A 211 -17.91 2.92 5.64
N ALA A 212 -19.14 3.37 5.76
CA ALA A 212 -19.75 3.78 7.02
C ALA A 212 -20.26 2.60 7.88
N ARG A 213 -20.30 1.38 7.34
CA ARG A 213 -20.78 0.19 8.08
C ARG A 213 -19.96 -0.02 9.35
N PRO A 214 -20.64 -0.34 10.49
CA PRO A 214 -19.94 -0.69 11.72
C PRO A 214 -19.21 -2.04 11.56
N VAL A 215 -17.98 -2.09 12.05
CA VAL A 215 -17.26 -3.34 12.29
C VAL A 215 -17.48 -3.71 13.76
N PHE A 216 -17.70 -4.99 14.06
CA PHE A 216 -17.89 -5.44 15.45
C PHE A 216 -16.54 -5.28 16.18
N ALA A 217 -16.43 -4.28 17.05
CA ALA A 217 -15.17 -3.89 17.68
C ALA A 217 -15.26 -3.92 19.22
N ASP A 218 -14.27 -4.55 19.84
CA ASP A 218 -13.97 -4.35 21.26
C ASP A 218 -13.00 -3.15 21.39
N GLY A 219 -13.48 -2.06 21.98
CA GLY A 219 -12.71 -0.82 22.11
C GLY A 219 -11.43 -0.98 22.96
N GLY A 220 -11.41 -1.88 23.95
CA GLY A 220 -10.24 -2.15 24.75
C GLY A 220 -9.15 -2.88 23.96
N VAL A 221 -9.53 -3.87 23.19
CA VAL A 221 -8.61 -4.59 22.28
C VAL A 221 -8.07 -3.64 21.23
N HIS A 222 -8.91 -2.75 20.66
CA HIS A 222 -8.46 -1.76 19.69
C HIS A 222 -7.37 -0.84 20.25
N ALA A 223 -7.57 -0.31 21.44
CA ALA A 223 -6.59 0.57 22.09
C ALA A 223 -5.25 -0.14 22.35
N ALA A 224 -5.28 -1.39 22.82
CA ALA A 224 -4.08 -2.20 23.07
C ALA A 224 -3.30 -2.49 21.79
N VAL A 225 -4.00 -2.89 20.71
CA VAL A 225 -3.37 -3.18 19.41
C VAL A 225 -2.78 -1.92 18.80
N ARG A 226 -3.49 -0.79 18.88
CA ARG A 226 -2.95 0.50 18.41
C ARG A 226 -1.69 0.90 19.17
N ALA A 227 -1.69 0.80 20.49
CA ALA A 227 -0.52 1.12 21.31
C ALA A 227 0.70 0.25 20.94
N TYR A 228 0.48 -1.03 20.62
CA TYR A 228 1.52 -1.93 20.12
C TYR A 228 2.08 -1.53 18.73
N LEU A 229 1.21 -1.08 17.83
CA LEU A 229 1.57 -0.67 16.47
C LEU A 229 2.14 0.73 16.38
N GLU A 230 1.82 1.61 17.34
CA GLU A 230 2.35 2.96 17.33
C GLU A 230 3.87 2.93 17.48
N PRO A 231 4.62 3.45 16.50
CA PRO A 231 6.06 3.46 16.59
C PRO A 231 6.49 4.26 17.82
N SER A 232 7.40 3.69 18.62
CA SER A 232 8.08 4.44 19.66
C SER A 232 8.53 5.81 19.09
N PRO A 233 8.45 6.92 19.84
CA PRO A 233 8.75 8.28 19.34
C PRO A 233 10.07 8.38 18.59
N ARG A 234 11.03 7.51 18.92
CA ARG A 234 12.32 7.41 18.21
C ARG A 234 12.23 6.74 16.84
N ARG A 235 11.28 5.82 16.61
CA ARG A 235 11.05 5.15 15.30
C ARG A 235 10.13 6.00 14.41
N ALA A 236 9.16 6.70 14.97
CA ALA A 236 8.25 7.59 14.23
C ALA A 236 9.02 8.72 13.53
N ARG A 237 9.98 9.35 14.20
CA ARG A 237 10.82 10.42 13.62
C ARG A 237 11.65 9.92 12.42
N ARG A 238 12.14 8.68 12.46
CA ARG A 238 12.92 8.09 11.35
C ARG A 238 12.04 7.67 10.15
N ALA A 239 10.86 7.13 10.38
CA ALA A 239 9.93 6.74 9.32
C ALA A 239 9.32 7.95 8.60
N GLN A 240 9.04 9.03 9.34
CA GLN A 240 8.41 10.23 8.81
C GLN A 240 9.35 11.08 7.96
N SER A 241 10.63 11.21 8.35
CA SER A 241 11.64 11.89 7.55
C SER A 241 11.90 11.18 6.21
N ARG A 242 11.70 9.87 6.15
CA ARG A 242 11.90 9.04 4.95
C ARG A 242 10.72 9.11 3.96
N ARG A 243 9.48 9.14 4.46
CA ARG A 243 8.27 9.30 3.61
C ARG A 243 8.23 10.65 2.89
N CYS A 244 8.72 11.72 3.52
CA CYS A 244 8.77 13.04 2.90
C CYS A 244 9.86 13.16 1.80
N GLY A 245 10.96 12.42 1.90
CA GLY A 245 12.10 12.52 0.96
C GLY A 245 11.85 11.85 -0.39
N HIS A 246 10.99 10.86 -0.48
CA HIS A 246 10.84 10.05 -1.70
C HIS A 246 9.72 10.52 -2.63
N TRP A 247 8.69 11.21 -2.10
CA TRP A 247 7.56 11.72 -2.90
C TRP A 247 7.63 13.20 -3.24
N PHE A 248 8.43 13.95 -2.50
CA PHE A 248 8.60 15.39 -2.75
C PHE A 248 10.06 15.77 -2.48
N GLY A 249 10.88 15.75 -3.49
CA GLY A 249 12.09 16.55 -3.45
C GLY A 249 11.68 18.01 -3.33
N ILE A 250 11.60 18.55 -2.11
CA ILE A 250 11.41 19.94 -1.71
C ILE A 250 10.14 20.14 -0.86
N CYS A 251 10.39 20.56 0.39
CA CYS A 251 9.50 21.26 1.32
C CYS A 251 8.40 20.45 2.04
N CYS A 252 8.79 19.77 3.13
CA CYS A 252 7.91 19.64 4.30
C CYS A 252 8.66 20.05 5.58
N PRO A 253 8.11 20.96 6.40
CA PRO A 253 8.68 21.28 7.70
C PRO A 253 8.53 20.10 8.69
N PRO A 254 9.39 19.96 9.71
CA PRO A 254 9.51 18.80 10.57
C PRO A 254 8.36 18.51 11.54
N VAL A 255 7.21 19.16 11.39
CA VAL A 255 6.06 19.02 12.30
C VAL A 255 4.76 18.93 11.50
N CYS A 256 4.51 17.81 10.84
CA CYS A 256 3.16 17.50 10.35
C CYS A 256 2.70 16.17 10.96
N SER A 257 1.60 16.17 11.70
CA SER A 257 0.91 14.96 12.12
C SER A 257 0.29 14.26 10.89
N ALA A 258 0.08 12.96 10.96
CA ALA A 258 -0.56 12.20 9.87
C ALA A 258 -1.93 12.78 9.46
N SER A 259 -2.65 13.41 10.41
CA SER A 259 -3.92 14.11 10.19
C SER A 259 -3.77 15.43 9.42
N ASP A 260 -2.61 16.09 9.51
CA ASP A 260 -2.34 17.33 8.78
C ASP A 260 -1.88 17.06 7.33
N TRP A 261 -1.25 15.92 7.09
CA TRP A 261 -0.88 15.47 5.76
C TRP A 261 -2.12 15.18 4.92
N TRP A 262 -3.11 14.51 5.50
CA TRP A 262 -4.39 14.17 4.84
C TRP A 262 -5.16 15.41 4.35
N ARG A 263 -5.21 16.47 5.16
CA ARG A 263 -5.90 17.73 4.80
C ARG A 263 -5.16 18.53 3.74
N ARG A 264 -3.87 18.28 3.48
CA ARG A 264 -3.06 19.05 2.52
C ARG A 264 -2.79 18.32 1.22
N SER A 265 -2.76 17.00 1.19
CA SER A 265 -2.56 16.22 -0.04
C SER A 265 -3.74 16.34 -1.00
N SER A 266 -4.96 16.53 -0.48
CA SER A 266 -6.16 16.79 -1.29
C SER A 266 -6.16 18.13 -2.05
N ARG A 267 -5.14 19.00 -1.83
CA ARG A 267 -5.02 20.31 -2.53
C ARG A 267 -3.79 20.45 -3.40
N CYS A 268 -2.97 19.43 -3.54
CA CYS A 268 -1.78 19.47 -4.39
C CYS A 268 -2.03 18.74 -5.70
N THR A 269 -2.74 19.37 -6.63
CA THR A 269 -2.76 18.97 -8.04
C THR A 269 -1.46 19.40 -8.69
N ARG A 270 -0.91 18.59 -9.59
CA ARG A 270 0.29 18.87 -10.38
C ARG A 270 0.24 20.31 -10.92
N GLY A 271 1.09 21.17 -10.42
CA GLY A 271 1.42 22.42 -11.07
C GLY A 271 1.14 23.74 -10.37
N ARG A 272 0.53 23.80 -9.20
CA ARG A 272 0.44 25.08 -8.45
C ARG A 272 0.40 24.86 -6.95
N CYS A 273 1.53 25.08 -6.29
CA CYS A 273 1.52 25.45 -4.88
C CYS A 273 1.22 26.95 -4.77
N SER A 274 -0.04 27.31 -4.54
CA SER A 274 -0.37 28.67 -4.15
C SER A 274 -0.12 28.82 -2.66
N ALA A 275 0.99 29.51 -2.30
CA ALA A 275 1.31 29.87 -0.95
C ALA A 275 0.33 30.94 -0.44
N ALA A 276 -0.67 30.53 0.33
CA ALA A 276 -1.41 31.44 1.19
C ALA A 276 -0.70 31.50 2.56
N TRP A 277 0.35 32.31 2.62
CA TRP A 277 0.97 32.69 3.89
C TRP A 277 0.83 34.22 4.04
N ARG A 278 -0.13 34.66 4.84
CA ARG A 278 -0.17 36.06 5.33
C ARG A 278 -0.04 36.02 6.86
N GLY A 279 1.05 36.61 7.32
CA GLY A 279 1.16 37.11 8.67
C GLY A 279 2.27 36.52 9.55
N SER A 280 3.50 36.89 9.29
CA SER A 280 4.45 37.31 10.35
C SER A 280 5.65 38.00 9.69
N ARG A 281 5.92 39.22 10.13
CA ARG A 281 7.05 40.03 9.65
C ARG A 281 8.34 39.48 10.22
N ALA A 282 9.16 38.83 9.41
CA ALA A 282 10.58 38.64 9.68
C ALA A 282 11.35 39.03 8.40
N ARG A 283 12.35 39.91 8.56
CA ARG A 283 13.20 40.39 7.46
C ARG A 283 14.14 39.25 7.02
N SER A 284 13.96 38.77 5.80
CA SER A 284 14.85 37.77 5.21
C SER A 284 15.96 38.42 4.39
N ARG A 285 17.20 37.99 4.63
CA ARG A 285 18.33 38.21 3.69
C ARG A 285 18.25 37.14 2.61
N THR A 286 18.20 37.58 1.36
CA THR A 286 18.19 36.72 0.17
C THR A 286 19.58 36.20 -0.13
N SER A 287 19.72 34.87 -0.20
CA SER A 287 20.88 34.22 -0.83
C SER A 287 20.40 33.45 -2.05
N SER A 288 20.94 33.78 -3.21
CA SER A 288 20.64 33.11 -4.48
C SER A 288 21.55 31.89 -4.63
N MET A 289 20.98 30.73 -4.80
CA MET A 289 21.68 29.51 -5.22
C MET A 289 21.23 29.16 -6.65
N THR A 290 22.18 29.11 -7.58
CA THR A 290 21.98 28.71 -8.96
C THR A 290 22.14 27.20 -9.09
N CYS A 291 21.10 26.48 -9.48
CA CYS A 291 21.22 25.09 -9.92
C CYS A 291 21.49 25.07 -11.43
N ALA A 292 22.60 24.47 -11.83
CA ALA A 292 22.94 24.24 -13.24
C ALA A 292 22.16 23.05 -13.80
N GLY A 293 21.21 23.32 -14.68
CA GLY A 293 20.43 22.30 -15.41
C GLY A 293 19.21 22.93 -16.09
N LYS A 294 19.23 23.02 -17.38
CA LYS A 294 18.32 23.69 -18.34
C LYS A 294 16.87 23.87 -17.83
N GLY A 295 16.59 25.07 -17.32
CA GLY A 295 15.24 25.49 -16.94
C GLY A 295 15.31 26.45 -15.74
N ARG A 296 15.08 27.75 -15.95
CA ARG A 296 15.10 28.73 -14.84
C ARG A 296 13.89 28.51 -13.94
N ALA A 297 14.15 28.00 -12.73
CA ALA A 297 13.21 28.06 -11.61
C ALA A 297 13.87 28.90 -10.51
N THR A 298 13.22 29.98 -10.10
CA THR A 298 13.67 30.86 -9.02
C THR A 298 13.20 30.27 -7.69
N CYS A 299 14.12 29.72 -6.90
CA CYS A 299 13.85 29.28 -5.53
C CYS A 299 14.07 30.45 -4.56
N TYR A 300 13.06 30.82 -3.79
CA TYR A 300 13.18 31.77 -2.68
C TYR A 300 13.64 31.06 -1.41
N GLY A 301 14.58 31.67 -0.72
CA GLY A 301 15.36 31.10 0.38
C GLY A 301 14.58 30.66 1.61
N ILE A 302 15.11 29.65 2.28
CA ILE A 302 14.68 29.04 3.54
C ILE A 302 15.32 29.81 4.71
N PRO A 303 14.58 30.21 5.76
CA PRO A 303 15.20 30.71 6.98
C PRO A 303 15.76 29.52 7.79
N THR A 304 17.04 29.59 8.15
CA THR A 304 17.65 28.69 9.13
C THR A 304 17.11 28.98 10.50
N CYS A 305 16.49 27.99 11.16
CA CYS A 305 16.23 28.02 12.60
C CYS A 305 17.50 27.66 13.37
N ARG A 306 17.82 28.51 14.34
CA ARG A 306 18.69 28.15 15.44
C ARG A 306 17.93 27.36 16.49
#